data_51b6c0296f721c7354c495a2563c6182
#
_entry.id   51b6c0296f721c7354c495a2563c6182
#
_cell.length_a   1.000
_cell.length_b   1.000
_cell.length_c   1.000
_cell.angle_alpha   90.00
_cell.angle_beta   90.00
_cell.angle_gamma   90.00
#
_symmetry.space_group_name_H-M   'P 1'
#
loop_
_entity.id
_entity.type
_entity.pdbx_description
1 polymer ?
#
loop_
_entity_poly.entity_id
_entity_poly.type
_entity_poly.pdbx_seq_one_letter_code
_entity_poly.pdbx_strand_id
1 'polypeptide(L)'
;MQTDTKARIDQVTSPAGHPVTVLRFEGDIASTSKDAVLGTYQGLPKTAKLVLLDFTKVDYINSSGIALVIQMLIEAANSGQKVYAFGLSPHFTKVFTMVGITKYAGLFPSQPEALAAL
;
A
#
# COMPACT_ATOMS: atom_id res chain seq x y z
N MET A 1 5.25 -4.03 -22.88
CA MET A 1 4.08 -4.84 -22.49
C MET A 1 3.83 -4.62 -21.00
N GLN A 2 2.60 -4.36 -20.63
CA GLN A 2 2.24 -4.16 -19.23
C GLN A 2 2.25 -5.50 -18.48
N THR A 3 2.89 -5.52 -17.30
CA THR A 3 2.89 -6.69 -16.43
C THR A 3 1.65 -6.68 -15.55
N ASP A 4 0.94 -7.79 -15.48
CA ASP A 4 -0.25 -7.90 -14.64
C ASP A 4 0.09 -7.63 -13.17
N THR A 5 -0.81 -6.96 -12.50
CA THR A 5 -0.70 -6.71 -11.05
C THR A 5 -1.01 -7.98 -10.29
N LYS A 6 -0.14 -8.31 -9.35
CA LYS A 6 -0.37 -9.38 -8.38
C LYS A 6 -0.35 -8.79 -6.99
N ALA A 7 -1.15 -9.35 -6.10
CA ALA A 7 -1.20 -8.94 -4.71
C ALA A 7 -1.28 -10.17 -3.81
N ARG A 8 -0.58 -10.12 -2.69
CA ARG A 8 -0.71 -11.14 -1.66
C ARG A 8 -0.72 -10.49 -0.29
N ILE A 9 -1.23 -11.22 0.68
CA ILE A 9 -1.39 -10.76 2.07
C ILE A 9 -0.43 -11.54 2.95
N ASP A 10 0.34 -10.82 3.77
CA ASP A 10 1.17 -11.39 4.82
C ASP A 10 0.79 -10.79 6.16
N GLN A 11 1.04 -11.52 7.24
CA GLN A 11 0.88 -11.04 8.60
C GLN A 11 2.25 -10.99 9.27
N VAL A 12 2.58 -9.85 9.86
CA VAL A 12 3.83 -9.68 10.61
C VAL A 12 3.52 -9.02 11.94
N THR A 13 4.47 -9.06 12.87
CA THR A 13 4.37 -8.37 14.15
C THR A 13 5.42 -7.28 14.20
N SER A 14 5.02 -6.06 14.58
CA SER A 14 5.97 -4.95 14.73
C SER A 14 6.88 -5.17 15.95
N PRO A 15 8.02 -4.46 16.05
CA PRO A 15 8.88 -4.55 17.24
C PRO A 15 8.16 -4.18 18.54
N ALA A 16 7.15 -3.33 18.46
CA ALA A 16 6.31 -2.98 19.61
C ALA A 16 5.26 -4.04 19.96
N GLY A 17 5.17 -5.12 19.19
CA GLY A 17 4.25 -6.23 19.44
C GLY A 17 2.89 -6.11 18.80
N HIS A 18 2.70 -5.17 17.87
CA HIS A 18 1.41 -4.97 17.20
C HIS A 18 1.30 -5.83 15.93
N PRO A 19 0.15 -6.49 15.70
CA PRO A 19 -0.06 -7.21 14.44
C PRO A 19 -0.22 -6.22 13.28
N VAL A 20 0.45 -6.51 12.18
CA VAL A 20 0.44 -5.68 10.97
C VAL A 20 0.07 -6.55 9.78
N THR A 21 -0.92 -6.13 9.02
CA THR A 21 -1.30 -6.78 7.77
C THR A 21 -0.54 -6.13 6.62
N VAL A 22 0.22 -6.93 5.87
CA VAL A 22 1.03 -6.43 4.76
C VAL A 22 0.35 -6.82 3.45
N LEU A 23 0.10 -5.83 2.59
CA LEU A 23 -0.34 -6.06 1.21
C LEU A 23 0.87 -5.89 0.31
N ARG A 24 1.31 -6.98 -0.32
CA ARG A 24 2.47 -6.97 -1.21
C ARG A 24 2.01 -6.96 -2.66
N PHE A 25 2.37 -5.89 -3.36
CA PHE A 25 2.03 -5.71 -4.77
C PHE A 25 3.23 -6.02 -5.66
N GLU A 26 2.94 -6.49 -6.88
CA GLU A 26 3.95 -6.87 -7.86
C GLU A 26 3.45 -6.48 -9.25
N GLY A 27 4.36 -6.08 -10.15
CA GLY A 27 4.05 -5.72 -11.53
C GLY A 27 3.66 -4.26 -11.69
N ASP A 28 2.85 -3.96 -12.69
CA ASP A 28 2.39 -2.61 -12.99
C ASP A 28 1.00 -2.37 -12.38
N ILE A 29 0.79 -1.18 -11.82
CA ILE A 29 -0.51 -0.81 -11.27
C ILE A 29 -1.16 0.20 -12.21
N ALA A 30 -2.34 -0.16 -12.75
CA ALA A 30 -3.06 0.62 -13.75
C ALA A 30 -4.57 0.43 -13.56
N SER A 31 -5.37 0.92 -14.48
CA SER A 31 -6.84 0.78 -14.41
C SER A 31 -7.29 -0.69 -14.32
N THR A 32 -6.55 -1.60 -14.92
CA THR A 32 -6.83 -3.04 -14.89
C THR A 32 -6.49 -3.69 -13.55
N SER A 33 -5.88 -2.96 -12.64
CA SER A 33 -5.41 -3.47 -11.33
C SER A 33 -6.46 -3.37 -10.22
N LYS A 34 -7.69 -2.98 -10.55
CA LYS A 34 -8.73 -2.71 -9.53
C LYS A 34 -8.93 -3.90 -8.58
N ASP A 35 -9.07 -5.11 -9.13
CA ASP A 35 -9.29 -6.30 -8.30
C ASP A 35 -8.09 -6.63 -7.43
N ALA A 36 -6.86 -6.50 -7.98
CA ALA A 36 -5.65 -6.77 -7.22
C ALA A 36 -5.43 -5.76 -6.10
N VAL A 37 -5.74 -4.49 -6.33
CA VAL A 37 -5.53 -3.42 -5.33
C VAL A 37 -6.72 -3.31 -4.40
N LEU A 38 -7.88 -2.89 -4.92
CA LEU A 38 -9.08 -2.67 -4.10
C LEU A 38 -9.70 -3.98 -3.62
N GLY A 39 -9.80 -4.97 -4.50
CA GLY A 39 -10.41 -6.25 -4.14
C GLY A 39 -9.65 -6.96 -3.03
N THR A 40 -8.32 -6.96 -3.10
CA THR A 40 -7.48 -7.55 -2.05
C THR A 40 -7.62 -6.79 -0.73
N TYR A 41 -7.59 -5.47 -0.78
CA TYR A 41 -7.78 -4.63 0.40
C TYR A 41 -9.17 -4.86 1.01
N GLN A 42 -10.22 -4.86 0.21
CA GLN A 42 -11.60 -5.04 0.68
C GLN A 42 -11.85 -6.42 1.27
N GLY A 43 -11.04 -7.41 0.90
CA GLY A 43 -11.07 -8.75 1.47
C GLY A 43 -10.42 -8.87 2.85
N LEU A 44 -9.75 -7.83 3.35
CA LEU A 44 -9.12 -7.88 4.67
C LEU A 44 -10.17 -7.88 5.78
N PRO A 45 -9.90 -8.58 6.92
CA PRO A 45 -10.79 -8.49 8.06
C PRO A 45 -10.86 -7.05 8.59
N LYS A 46 -12.02 -6.63 9.05
CA LYS A 46 -12.22 -5.29 9.64
C LYS A 46 -11.43 -5.09 10.93
N THR A 47 -10.95 -6.18 11.52
CA THR A 47 -10.08 -6.13 12.69
C THR A 47 -8.64 -5.76 12.35
N ALA A 48 -8.25 -5.75 11.07
CA ALA A 48 -6.94 -5.30 10.63
C ALA A 48 -6.85 -3.78 10.81
N LYS A 49 -6.13 -3.33 11.84
CA LYS A 49 -6.01 -1.90 12.18
C LYS A 49 -4.78 -1.24 11.60
N LEU A 50 -3.70 -1.99 11.44
CA LEU A 50 -2.45 -1.51 10.86
C LEU A 50 -2.24 -2.22 9.52
N VAL A 51 -2.17 -1.45 8.44
CA VAL A 51 -1.99 -1.96 7.08
C VAL A 51 -0.71 -1.38 6.50
N LEU A 52 0.15 -2.24 6.01
CA LEU A 52 1.42 -1.86 5.40
C LEU A 52 1.41 -2.26 3.93
N LEU A 53 1.65 -1.30 3.05
CA LEU A 53 1.70 -1.53 1.61
C LEU A 53 3.13 -1.71 1.15
N ASP A 54 3.41 -2.83 0.49
CA ASP A 54 4.72 -3.16 -0.05
C ASP A 54 4.73 -2.93 -1.56
N PHE A 55 5.49 -1.92 -1.99
CA PHE A 55 5.65 -1.58 -3.41
C PHE A 55 7.03 -1.99 -3.97
N THR A 56 7.81 -2.78 -3.23
CA THR A 56 9.19 -3.11 -3.65
C THR A 56 9.27 -3.82 -5.00
N LYS A 57 8.23 -4.58 -5.37
CA LYS A 57 8.17 -5.31 -6.63
C LYS A 57 7.25 -4.66 -7.66
N VAL A 58 6.86 -3.41 -7.44
CA VAL A 58 6.06 -2.64 -8.38
C VAL A 58 7.00 -1.87 -9.30
N ASP A 59 6.86 -2.11 -10.61
CA ASP A 59 7.73 -1.50 -11.62
C ASP A 59 7.23 -0.13 -12.07
N TYR A 60 5.91 0.01 -12.19
CA TYR A 60 5.31 1.23 -12.70
C TYR A 60 3.89 1.40 -12.17
N ILE A 61 3.50 2.67 -11.95
CA ILE A 61 2.13 3.03 -11.53
C ILE A 61 1.69 4.20 -12.42
N ASN A 62 0.65 3.99 -13.23
CA ASN A 62 0.14 5.09 -14.04
C ASN A 62 -0.89 5.91 -13.27
N SER A 63 -1.46 6.95 -13.90
CA SER A 63 -2.43 7.85 -13.25
C SER A 63 -3.64 7.11 -12.71
N SER A 64 -4.14 6.13 -13.47
CA SER A 64 -5.29 5.31 -13.04
C SER A 64 -4.91 4.43 -11.85
N GLY A 65 -3.68 3.92 -11.83
CA GLY A 65 -3.16 3.15 -10.70
C GLY A 65 -3.02 3.99 -9.43
N ILE A 66 -2.54 5.22 -9.56
CA ILE A 66 -2.46 6.17 -8.45
C ILE A 66 -3.86 6.44 -7.90
N ALA A 67 -4.85 6.63 -8.76
CA ALA A 67 -6.23 6.83 -8.33
C ALA A 67 -6.78 5.64 -7.54
N LEU A 68 -6.43 4.40 -7.92
CA LEU A 68 -6.82 3.21 -7.18
C LEU A 68 -6.19 3.18 -5.78
N VAL A 69 -4.92 3.53 -5.67
CA VAL A 69 -4.23 3.59 -4.37
C VAL A 69 -4.89 4.66 -3.48
N ILE A 70 -5.19 5.83 -4.02
CA ILE A 70 -5.87 6.90 -3.28
C ILE A 70 -7.24 6.41 -2.80
N GLN A 71 -8.00 5.74 -3.64
CA GLN A 71 -9.31 5.21 -3.27
C GLN A 71 -9.19 4.23 -2.11
N MET A 72 -8.21 3.33 -2.15
CA MET A 72 -7.95 2.39 -1.06
C MET A 72 -7.62 3.13 0.24
N LEU A 73 -6.79 4.16 0.18
CA LEU A 73 -6.40 4.93 1.36
C LEU A 73 -7.59 5.67 1.97
N ILE A 74 -8.49 6.19 1.14
CA ILE A 74 -9.71 6.85 1.62
C ILE A 74 -10.62 5.84 2.32
N GLU A 75 -10.82 4.66 1.75
CA GLU A 75 -11.61 3.60 2.37
C GLU A 75 -11.00 3.18 3.72
N ALA A 76 -9.68 3.07 3.80
CA ALA A 76 -8.99 2.71 5.03
C ALA A 76 -9.16 3.79 6.10
N ALA A 77 -9.05 5.07 5.73
CA ALA A 77 -9.25 6.18 6.66
C ALA A 77 -10.68 6.18 7.21
N ASN A 78 -11.67 5.92 6.36
CA ASN A 78 -13.07 5.84 6.76
C ASN A 78 -13.36 4.64 7.67
N SER A 79 -12.53 3.61 7.61
CA SER A 79 -12.65 2.40 8.44
C SER A 79 -11.83 2.47 9.72
N GLY A 80 -11.16 3.57 9.99
CA GLY A 80 -10.32 3.74 11.18
C GLY A 80 -9.01 2.96 11.13
N GLN A 81 -8.58 2.52 9.94
CA GLN A 81 -7.31 1.84 9.76
C GLN A 81 -6.19 2.85 9.54
N LYS A 82 -5.00 2.51 10.03
CA LYS A 82 -3.79 3.29 9.77
C LYS A 82 -2.99 2.60 8.69
N VAL A 83 -2.60 3.35 7.66
CA VAL A 83 -1.89 2.80 6.50
C VAL A 83 -0.49 3.40 6.40
N TYR A 84 0.45 2.54 6.09
CA TYR A 84 1.85 2.89 5.85
C TYR A 84 2.29 2.20 4.57
N ALA A 85 3.32 2.72 3.93
CA ALA A 85 3.84 2.15 2.69
C ALA A 85 5.36 2.21 2.67
N PHE A 86 5.97 1.29 1.96
CA PHE A 86 7.42 1.29 1.75
C PHE A 86 7.78 0.72 0.38
N GLY A 87 9.02 0.94 -0.01
CA GLY A 87 9.58 0.32 -1.20
C GLY A 87 9.28 1.05 -2.50
N LEU A 88 8.72 2.26 -2.44
CA LEU A 88 8.55 3.08 -3.64
C LEU A 88 9.91 3.55 -4.16
N SER A 89 10.06 3.60 -5.49
CA SER A 89 11.22 4.24 -6.09
C SER A 89 11.27 5.73 -5.70
N PRO A 90 12.43 6.38 -5.80
CA PRO A 90 12.50 7.83 -5.54
C PRO A 90 11.51 8.63 -6.39
N HIS A 91 11.32 8.22 -7.65
CA HIS A 91 10.34 8.84 -8.54
C HIS A 91 8.92 8.74 -7.99
N PHE A 92 8.47 7.54 -7.63
CA PHE A 92 7.10 7.35 -7.13
C PHE A 92 6.91 7.87 -5.71
N THR A 93 7.94 7.88 -4.88
CA THR A 93 7.89 8.58 -3.59
C THR A 93 7.57 10.05 -3.80
N LYS A 94 8.22 10.68 -4.77
CA LYS A 94 7.97 12.08 -5.12
C LYS A 94 6.55 12.28 -5.67
N VAL A 95 6.11 11.43 -6.60
CA VAL A 95 4.76 11.49 -7.17
C VAL A 95 3.70 11.34 -6.08
N PHE A 96 3.84 10.36 -5.21
CA PHE A 96 2.90 10.12 -4.11
C PHE A 96 2.83 11.31 -3.16
N THR A 97 3.96 11.91 -2.87
CA THR A 97 4.01 13.12 -2.02
C THR A 97 3.29 14.28 -2.72
N MET A 98 3.53 14.47 -4.01
CA MET A 98 2.92 15.57 -4.78
C MET A 98 1.40 15.45 -4.89
N VAL A 99 0.87 14.25 -5.04
CA VAL A 99 -0.58 14.04 -5.13
C VAL A 99 -1.27 13.97 -3.77
N GLY A 100 -0.52 14.11 -2.67
CA GLY A 100 -1.08 14.22 -1.33
C GLY A 100 -1.34 12.90 -0.61
N ILE A 101 -0.77 11.79 -1.07
CA ILE A 101 -0.93 10.48 -0.43
C ILE A 101 -0.40 10.51 1.01
N THR A 102 0.59 11.34 1.31
CA THR A 102 1.16 11.46 2.65
C THR A 102 0.16 11.93 3.71
N LYS A 103 -0.98 12.46 3.30
CA LYS A 103 -2.08 12.80 4.22
C LYS A 103 -2.77 11.54 4.77
N TYR A 104 -2.65 10.42 4.06
CA TYR A 104 -3.36 9.18 4.38
C TYR A 104 -2.43 8.05 4.77
N ALA A 105 -1.16 8.09 4.36
CA ALA A 105 -0.20 7.02 4.58
C ALA A 105 1.19 7.55 4.90
N GLY A 106 1.84 6.96 5.88
CA GLY A 106 3.26 7.20 6.13
C GLY A 106 4.11 6.45 5.10
N LEU A 107 5.10 7.13 4.51
CA LEU A 107 5.99 6.55 3.52
C LEU A 107 7.37 6.27 4.14
N PHE A 108 7.89 5.08 3.93
CA PHE A 108 9.18 4.64 4.48
C PHE A 108 10.03 3.99 3.38
N PRO A 109 11.36 4.03 3.51
CA PRO A 109 12.24 3.40 2.51
C PRO A 109 12.19 1.88 2.51
N SER A 110 11.96 1.25 3.68
CA SER A 110 12.03 -0.19 3.84
C SER A 110 11.03 -0.71 4.85
N GLN A 111 10.80 -2.03 4.82
CA GLN A 111 9.91 -2.68 5.78
C GLN A 111 10.39 -2.53 7.23
N PRO A 112 11.68 -2.73 7.58
CA PRO A 112 12.13 -2.55 8.96
C PRO A 112 11.87 -1.13 9.48
N GLU A 113 12.09 -0.11 8.66
CA GLU A 113 11.85 1.28 9.05
C GLU A 113 10.35 1.55 9.24
N ALA A 114 9.50 1.01 8.36
CA ALA A 114 8.05 1.12 8.51
C ALA A 114 7.59 0.44 9.79
N LEU A 115 8.02 -0.80 10.04
CA LEU A 115 7.62 -1.56 11.22
C LEU A 115 8.10 -0.90 12.53
N ALA A 116 9.25 -0.23 12.52
CA ALA A 116 9.75 0.48 13.69
C ALA A 116 8.83 1.63 14.12
N ALA A 117 8.01 2.18 13.20
CA ALA A 117 7.04 3.22 13.48
C ALA A 117 5.69 2.67 13.98
N LEU A 118 5.51 1.38 13.96
CA LEU A 118 4.26 0.70 14.32
C LEU A 118 4.39 0.00 15.66
#